data_30a42fa41eb42a15c2fb007ab4b7ad16
#
_entry.id   30a42fa41eb42a15c2fb007ab4b7ad16
#
_cell.length_a   1.000
_cell.length_b   1.000
_cell.length_c   1.000
_cell.angle_alpha   90.00
_cell.angle_beta   90.00
_cell.angle_gamma   90.00
#
_symmetry.space_group_name_H-M   'P 1'
#
loop_
_entity.id
_entity.type
_entity.pdbx_description
1 polymer ?
#
loop_
_entity_poly.entity_id
_entity_poly.type
_entity_poly.pdbx_seq_one_letter_code
_entity_poly.pdbx_strand_id
1 'polypeptide(L)'
;MISGADAHAAAMSVAAGDSLQRIRQSRPLVHQITNFVVMNETANATLAIGALPVMAHAPEEVAEIATVAGALVLNIGTLTREWVDSMILAGRAANVAGVPVVLDPVGVGATMLRTESARLILGQVSVAILRGNAAEVATLVGQSADIRGVESMGTTGDIGALAGTAARVLGCIVAVTGPVDAVSDGHTTLRVANGHPMLAAVSGTGCIASAISGCFAAVNPTQPLRAAVEALVALGVAGEDAAEHSTGPGSFHVALYDALYALSPDTIDRRARVSTA
;
A
#
# COMPACT_ATOMS: atom_id res chain seq x y z
N MET A 1 -18.81 29.91 12.04
CA MET A 1 -18.24 28.82 12.87
C MET A 1 -17.97 27.68 11.91
N ILE A 2 -16.70 27.45 11.60
CA ILE A 2 -16.24 26.33 10.76
C ILE A 2 -16.45 25.06 11.60
N SER A 3 -17.09 24.02 11.03
CA SER A 3 -17.36 22.78 11.76
C SER A 3 -16.05 22.11 12.17
N GLY A 4 -16.03 21.39 13.30
CA GLY A 4 -14.82 20.72 13.77
C GLY A 4 -14.27 19.66 12.77
N ALA A 5 -15.10 19.18 11.84
CA ALA A 5 -14.72 18.29 10.75
C ALA A 5 -13.89 19.02 9.68
N ASP A 6 -14.27 20.26 9.34
CA ASP A 6 -13.53 21.08 8.37
C ASP A 6 -12.17 21.54 8.91
N ALA A 7 -12.08 21.76 10.23
CA ALA A 7 -10.82 22.09 10.89
C ALA A 7 -9.85 20.88 10.95
N HIS A 8 -10.38 19.65 11.07
CA HIS A 8 -9.57 18.43 11.08
C HIS A 8 -9.12 18.05 9.66
N ALA A 9 -9.97 18.24 8.65
CA ALA A 9 -9.61 18.05 7.23
C ALA A 9 -8.59 19.11 6.75
N ALA A 10 -8.70 20.35 7.22
CA ALA A 10 -7.70 21.39 6.95
C ALA A 10 -6.35 21.15 7.66
N ALA A 11 -6.34 20.40 8.77
CA ALA A 11 -5.12 20.03 9.50
C ALA A 11 -4.37 18.83 8.90
N MET A 12 -5.00 18.04 8.05
CA MET A 12 -4.34 17.05 7.19
C MET A 12 -4.05 17.63 5.80
N SER A 13 -3.31 18.75 5.74
CA SER A 13 -2.63 19.07 4.49
C SER A 13 -1.72 17.90 4.18
N VAL A 14 -2.01 17.18 3.09
CA VAL A 14 -1.18 16.07 2.64
C VAL A 14 0.17 16.66 2.27
N ALA A 15 1.14 16.54 3.18
CA ALA A 15 2.51 16.99 2.97
C ALA A 15 3.35 15.82 2.44
N ALA A 16 2.85 15.19 1.36
CA ALA A 16 3.49 14.04 0.74
C ALA A 16 4.89 14.38 0.22
N GLY A 17 5.09 15.64 -0.16
CA GLY A 17 6.38 16.18 -0.56
C GLY A 17 7.43 16.13 0.56
N ASP A 18 7.06 16.47 1.80
CA ASP A 18 7.96 16.37 2.96
C ASP A 18 8.38 14.90 3.21
N SER A 19 7.44 13.97 3.12
CA SER A 19 7.75 12.54 3.26
C SER A 19 8.63 12.03 2.12
N LEU A 20 8.36 12.44 0.87
CA LEU A 20 9.23 12.11 -0.27
C LEU A 20 10.65 12.65 -0.07
N GLN A 21 10.79 13.88 0.40
CA GLN A 21 12.11 14.45 0.70
C GLN A 21 12.83 13.64 1.78
N ARG A 22 12.14 13.24 2.86
CA ARG A 22 12.70 12.40 3.92
C ARG A 22 13.12 11.03 3.40
N ILE A 23 12.31 10.39 2.53
CA ILE A 23 12.69 9.11 1.89
C ILE A 23 14.01 9.28 1.15
N ARG A 24 14.15 10.30 0.31
CA ARG A 24 15.36 10.52 -0.49
C ARG A 24 16.59 10.88 0.33
N GLN A 25 16.41 11.60 1.44
CA GLN A 25 17.50 11.98 2.35
C GLN A 25 17.97 10.81 3.20
N SER A 26 17.05 10.08 3.81
CA SER A 26 17.37 8.98 4.73
C SER A 26 17.61 7.65 4.03
N ARG A 27 17.08 7.48 2.80
CA ARG A 27 17.16 6.25 2.01
C ARG A 27 16.83 5.00 2.84
N PRO A 28 15.62 4.90 3.42
CA PRO A 28 15.31 3.82 4.34
C PRO A 28 15.38 2.46 3.65
N LEU A 29 15.86 1.46 4.38
CA LEU A 29 15.82 0.07 3.94
C LEU A 29 14.38 -0.43 4.03
N VAL A 30 13.82 -0.93 2.94
CA VAL A 30 12.48 -1.54 2.90
C VAL A 30 12.64 -3.04 2.62
N HIS A 31 12.40 -3.84 3.64
CA HIS A 31 12.41 -5.29 3.53
C HIS A 31 11.12 -5.78 2.87
N GLN A 32 11.22 -6.53 1.79
CA GLN A 32 10.07 -7.02 1.02
C GLN A 32 10.12 -8.53 0.90
N ILE A 33 9.22 -9.22 1.57
CA ILE A 33 8.91 -10.64 1.30
C ILE A 33 7.72 -10.62 0.36
N THR A 34 8.01 -10.61 -0.94
CA THR A 34 7.01 -10.39 -2.00
C THR A 34 6.91 -11.58 -2.95
N ASN A 35 6.07 -11.49 -3.95
CA ASN A 35 5.82 -12.56 -4.90
C ASN A 35 6.79 -12.52 -6.10
N PHE A 36 7.02 -13.67 -6.71
CA PHE A 36 7.97 -13.85 -7.82
C PHE A 36 7.63 -13.03 -9.07
N VAL A 37 6.36 -12.70 -9.27
CA VAL A 37 5.91 -11.96 -10.46
C VAL A 37 6.41 -10.52 -10.44
N VAL A 38 6.59 -9.94 -9.23
CA VAL A 38 6.82 -8.50 -9.05
C VAL A 38 8.08 -8.15 -8.25
N MET A 39 8.93 -9.12 -7.92
CA MET A 39 10.17 -8.84 -7.18
C MET A 39 11.01 -7.73 -7.82
N ASN A 40 11.23 -7.82 -9.12
CA ASN A 40 12.00 -6.83 -9.85
C ASN A 40 11.28 -5.48 -9.92
N GLU A 41 9.98 -5.51 -10.18
CA GLU A 41 9.13 -4.32 -10.32
C GLU A 41 9.08 -3.52 -9.01
N THR A 42 8.85 -4.20 -7.88
CA THR A 42 8.78 -3.54 -6.58
C THR A 42 10.14 -3.04 -6.11
N ALA A 43 11.23 -3.77 -6.42
CA ALA A 43 12.59 -3.32 -6.15
C ALA A 43 12.92 -2.04 -6.93
N ASN A 44 12.65 -2.00 -8.24
CA ASN A 44 12.89 -0.84 -9.07
C ASN A 44 12.02 0.37 -8.67
N ALA A 45 10.76 0.17 -8.34
CA ALA A 45 9.90 1.23 -7.84
C ALA A 45 10.39 1.81 -6.50
N THR A 46 10.87 0.95 -5.59
CA THR A 46 11.48 1.35 -4.31
C THR A 46 12.74 2.18 -4.53
N LEU A 47 13.61 1.77 -5.48
CA LEU A 47 14.81 2.53 -5.85
C LEU A 47 14.45 3.86 -6.51
N ALA A 48 13.48 3.86 -7.43
CA ALA A 48 13.07 5.05 -8.16
C ALA A 48 12.54 6.14 -7.23
N ILE A 49 11.76 5.79 -6.18
CA ILE A 49 11.27 6.79 -5.22
C ILE A 49 12.35 7.27 -4.25
N GLY A 50 13.49 6.57 -4.15
CA GLY A 50 14.66 6.97 -3.36
C GLY A 50 14.95 6.11 -2.13
N ALA A 51 14.20 5.03 -1.87
CA ALA A 51 14.44 4.07 -0.80
C ALA A 51 15.36 2.92 -1.25
N LEU A 52 15.74 2.02 -0.34
CA LEU A 52 16.59 0.85 -0.60
C LEU A 52 15.78 -0.44 -0.41
N PRO A 53 15.59 -1.26 -1.45
CA PRO A 53 14.90 -2.54 -1.30
C PRO A 53 15.86 -3.64 -0.82
N VAL A 54 15.34 -4.58 -0.03
CA VAL A 54 15.95 -5.87 0.24
C VAL A 54 14.90 -6.98 0.14
N MET A 55 15.18 -8.01 -0.68
CA MET A 55 14.28 -9.13 -0.97
C MET A 55 14.73 -10.40 -0.23
N ALA A 56 14.95 -10.30 1.08
CA ALA A 56 15.33 -11.43 1.92
C ALA A 56 14.08 -12.24 2.32
N HIS A 57 14.07 -13.54 2.08
CA HIS A 57 12.94 -14.42 2.38
C HIS A 57 13.35 -15.74 3.04
N ALA A 58 14.65 -16.02 3.13
CA ALA A 58 15.14 -17.23 3.78
C ALA A 58 14.87 -17.16 5.30
N PRO A 59 14.32 -18.24 5.93
CA PRO A 59 14.01 -18.26 7.35
C PRO A 59 15.19 -17.90 8.26
N GLU A 60 16.40 -18.16 7.79
CA GLU A 60 17.65 -17.94 8.52
C GLU A 60 18.03 -16.47 8.66
N GLU A 61 17.52 -15.59 7.79
CA GLU A 61 17.91 -14.17 7.76
C GLU A 61 16.74 -13.18 7.96
N VAL A 62 15.49 -13.62 7.70
CA VAL A 62 14.34 -12.68 7.65
C VAL A 62 14.14 -11.89 8.94
N ALA A 63 14.38 -12.51 10.10
CA ALA A 63 14.22 -11.84 11.38
C ALA A 63 15.30 -10.77 11.60
N GLU A 64 16.55 -11.06 11.22
CA GLU A 64 17.67 -10.13 11.34
C GLU A 64 17.44 -8.90 10.46
N ILE A 65 17.11 -9.12 9.18
CA ILE A 65 16.82 -8.03 8.22
C ILE A 65 15.61 -7.21 8.67
N ALA A 66 14.55 -7.86 9.14
CA ALA A 66 13.33 -7.16 9.54
C ALA A 66 13.55 -6.20 10.72
N THR A 67 14.49 -6.50 11.62
CA THR A 67 14.78 -5.63 12.79
C THR A 67 15.55 -4.37 12.43
N VAL A 68 16.30 -4.35 11.35
CA VAL A 68 17.11 -3.20 10.92
C VAL A 68 16.46 -2.42 9.77
N ALA A 69 15.36 -2.93 9.21
CA ALA A 69 14.61 -2.24 8.16
C ALA A 69 13.83 -1.04 8.70
N GLY A 70 13.59 -0.05 7.84
CA GLY A 70 12.68 1.06 8.13
C GLY A 70 11.21 0.65 8.00
N ALA A 71 10.90 -0.36 7.15
CA ALA A 71 9.58 -0.98 7.01
C ALA A 71 9.70 -2.40 6.46
N LEU A 72 8.69 -3.24 6.76
CA LEU A 72 8.52 -4.58 6.20
C LEU A 72 7.26 -4.63 5.34
N VAL A 73 7.38 -5.15 4.12
CA VAL A 73 6.26 -5.38 3.19
C VAL A 73 6.09 -6.88 2.98
N LEU A 74 4.90 -7.38 3.28
CA LEU A 74 4.49 -8.77 3.11
C LEU A 74 3.46 -8.87 1.99
N ASN A 75 3.75 -9.67 0.96
CA ASN A 75 2.87 -9.86 -0.19
C ASN A 75 2.71 -11.35 -0.54
N ILE A 76 1.49 -11.86 -0.45
CA ILE A 76 1.19 -13.29 -0.58
C ILE A 76 0.86 -13.72 -2.02
N GLY A 77 1.32 -13.00 -3.06
CA GLY A 77 0.91 -13.25 -4.45
C GLY A 77 1.27 -14.63 -5.00
N THR A 78 2.43 -15.17 -4.68
CA THR A 78 2.89 -16.53 -5.06
C THR A 78 3.34 -17.32 -3.83
N LEU A 79 2.48 -17.38 -2.82
CA LEU A 79 2.82 -17.93 -1.51
C LEU A 79 3.08 -19.45 -1.56
N THR A 80 3.97 -19.90 -0.70
CA THR A 80 4.09 -21.28 -0.20
C THR A 80 3.94 -21.27 1.33
N ARG A 81 3.83 -22.42 1.98
CA ARG A 81 3.76 -22.48 3.44
C ARG A 81 5.04 -21.93 4.07
N GLU A 82 6.19 -22.32 3.57
CA GLU A 82 7.50 -21.86 4.03
C GLU A 82 7.64 -20.36 3.88
N TRP A 83 7.08 -19.79 2.79
CA TRP A 83 7.08 -18.34 2.57
C TRP A 83 6.24 -17.59 3.59
N VAL A 84 5.06 -18.14 3.93
CA VAL A 84 4.17 -17.59 4.97
C VAL A 84 4.82 -17.69 6.35
N ASP A 85 5.51 -18.81 6.65
CA ASP A 85 6.24 -18.97 7.91
C ASP A 85 7.37 -17.92 8.04
N SER A 86 8.12 -17.68 6.96
CA SER A 86 9.13 -16.60 6.90
C SER A 86 8.51 -15.22 7.09
N MET A 87 7.34 -14.94 6.49
CA MET A 87 6.61 -13.68 6.68
C MET A 87 6.20 -13.47 8.14
N ILE A 88 5.73 -14.52 8.82
CA ILE A 88 5.35 -14.43 10.24
C ILE A 88 6.57 -14.21 11.10
N LEU A 89 7.67 -14.92 10.84
CA LEU A 89 8.94 -14.75 11.56
C LEU A 89 9.47 -13.32 11.43
N ALA A 90 9.55 -12.82 10.20
CA ALA A 90 9.96 -11.43 9.92
C ALA A 90 9.00 -10.41 10.55
N GLY A 91 7.68 -10.63 10.42
CA GLY A 91 6.67 -9.73 10.96
C GLY A 91 6.73 -9.61 12.48
N ARG A 92 6.93 -10.71 13.20
CA ARG A 92 7.12 -10.70 14.65
C ARG A 92 8.40 -9.97 15.07
N ALA A 93 9.50 -10.20 14.34
CA ALA A 93 10.75 -9.51 14.58
C ALA A 93 10.62 -7.99 14.33
N ALA A 94 9.97 -7.60 13.24
CA ALA A 94 9.64 -6.21 12.93
C ALA A 94 8.79 -5.56 14.04
N ASN A 95 7.74 -6.26 14.53
CA ASN A 95 6.90 -5.74 15.61
C ASN A 95 7.69 -5.51 16.92
N VAL A 96 8.58 -6.43 17.28
CA VAL A 96 9.45 -6.26 18.48
C VAL A 96 10.38 -5.06 18.33
N ALA A 97 10.87 -4.81 17.09
CA ALA A 97 11.75 -3.68 16.79
C ALA A 97 11.00 -2.35 16.55
N GLY A 98 9.65 -2.36 16.57
CA GLY A 98 8.84 -1.17 16.27
C GLY A 98 8.84 -0.79 14.78
N VAL A 99 9.21 -1.70 13.89
CA VAL A 99 9.23 -1.52 12.44
C VAL A 99 7.81 -1.70 11.89
N PRO A 100 7.26 -0.74 11.12
CA PRO A 100 5.92 -0.86 10.57
C PRO A 100 5.84 -1.97 9.51
N VAL A 101 4.74 -2.73 9.56
CA VAL A 101 4.46 -3.82 8.62
C VAL A 101 3.33 -3.43 7.68
N VAL A 102 3.55 -3.57 6.38
CA VAL A 102 2.53 -3.44 5.31
C VAL A 102 2.17 -4.83 4.82
N LEU A 103 0.88 -5.17 4.78
CA LEU A 103 0.37 -6.43 4.24
C LEU A 103 -0.42 -6.20 2.95
N ASP A 104 -0.03 -6.94 1.90
CA ASP A 104 -0.74 -7.03 0.62
C ASP A 104 -1.33 -8.44 0.48
N PRO A 105 -2.64 -8.62 0.74
CA PRO A 105 -3.29 -9.93 0.77
C PRO A 105 -3.71 -10.40 -0.62
N VAL A 106 -2.79 -10.39 -1.58
CA VAL A 106 -3.06 -10.68 -3.00
C VAL A 106 -3.84 -11.97 -3.21
N GLY A 107 -5.03 -11.83 -3.82
CA GLY A 107 -5.87 -12.95 -4.21
C GLY A 107 -6.62 -13.63 -3.06
N VAL A 108 -6.74 -12.98 -1.92
CA VAL A 108 -7.68 -13.41 -0.86
C VAL A 108 -9.08 -13.54 -1.43
N GLY A 109 -9.76 -14.63 -1.09
CA GLY A 109 -11.06 -15.00 -1.67
C GLY A 109 -10.95 -15.92 -2.90
N ALA A 110 -9.83 -15.94 -3.60
CA ALA A 110 -9.67 -16.83 -4.76
C ALA A 110 -9.43 -18.29 -4.36
N THR A 111 -8.72 -18.52 -3.25
CA THR A 111 -8.46 -19.87 -2.70
C THR A 111 -8.48 -19.85 -1.17
N MET A 112 -8.75 -21.02 -0.57
CA MET A 112 -8.65 -21.19 0.90
C MET A 112 -7.24 -20.90 1.39
N LEU A 113 -6.21 -21.40 0.70
CA LEU A 113 -4.82 -21.19 1.09
C LEU A 113 -4.49 -19.70 1.24
N ARG A 114 -4.88 -18.85 0.29
CA ARG A 114 -4.64 -17.39 0.34
C ARG A 114 -5.38 -16.75 1.50
N THR A 115 -6.65 -17.08 1.66
CA THR A 115 -7.50 -16.49 2.70
C THR A 115 -7.03 -16.87 4.10
N GLU A 116 -6.70 -18.16 4.31
CA GLU A 116 -6.20 -18.65 5.59
C GLU A 116 -4.81 -18.11 5.91
N SER A 117 -3.91 -18.02 4.90
CA SER A 117 -2.59 -17.45 5.09
C SER A 117 -2.64 -15.97 5.49
N ALA A 118 -3.48 -15.17 4.82
CA ALA A 118 -3.65 -13.76 5.21
C ALA A 118 -4.22 -13.62 6.63
N ARG A 119 -5.20 -14.44 7.00
CA ARG A 119 -5.75 -14.47 8.37
C ARG A 119 -4.71 -14.93 9.40
N LEU A 120 -3.89 -15.91 9.05
CA LEU A 120 -2.81 -16.41 9.91
C LEU A 120 -1.77 -15.31 10.17
N ILE A 121 -1.36 -14.57 9.13
CA ILE A 121 -0.45 -13.43 9.26
C ILE A 121 -1.08 -12.37 10.16
N LEU A 122 -2.31 -11.94 9.88
CA LEU A 122 -3.04 -10.92 10.67
C LEU A 122 -3.23 -11.34 12.14
N GLY A 123 -3.37 -12.64 12.42
CA GLY A 123 -3.48 -13.16 13.78
C GLY A 123 -2.17 -13.24 14.55
N GLN A 124 -1.02 -13.10 13.90
CA GLN A 124 0.30 -13.30 14.51
C GLN A 124 1.24 -12.10 14.37
N VAL A 125 0.91 -11.16 13.49
CA VAL A 125 1.71 -9.97 13.18
C VAL A 125 0.82 -8.74 13.34
N SER A 126 1.28 -7.76 14.09
CA SER A 126 0.65 -6.44 14.14
C SER A 126 0.95 -5.71 12.82
N VAL A 127 -0.05 -5.61 11.96
CA VAL A 127 0.03 -4.93 10.66
C VAL A 127 -0.30 -3.46 10.87
N ALA A 128 0.55 -2.56 10.36
CA ALA A 128 0.31 -1.13 10.41
C ALA A 128 -0.62 -0.67 9.27
N ILE A 129 -0.41 -1.21 8.06
CA ILE A 129 -1.19 -0.90 6.85
C ILE A 129 -1.54 -2.20 6.14
N LEU A 130 -2.82 -2.45 5.92
CA LEU A 130 -3.31 -3.46 4.98
C LEU A 130 -3.74 -2.75 3.70
N ARG A 131 -3.16 -3.13 2.56
CA ARG A 131 -3.54 -2.60 1.26
C ARG A 131 -4.06 -3.73 0.36
N GLY A 132 -5.28 -3.61 -0.15
CA GLY A 132 -5.89 -4.59 -1.04
C GLY A 132 -6.96 -3.96 -1.93
N ASN A 133 -7.48 -4.72 -2.91
CA ASN A 133 -8.67 -4.31 -3.64
C ASN A 133 -9.94 -4.55 -2.81
N ALA A 134 -11.09 -4.06 -3.28
CA ALA A 134 -12.35 -4.17 -2.56
C ALA A 134 -12.76 -5.62 -2.28
N ALA A 135 -12.51 -6.54 -3.22
CA ALA A 135 -12.86 -7.96 -3.07
C ALA A 135 -12.01 -8.66 -2.00
N GLU A 136 -10.69 -8.41 -1.99
CA GLU A 136 -9.76 -8.94 -1.01
C GLU A 136 -10.10 -8.45 0.40
N VAL A 137 -10.30 -7.15 0.56
CA VAL A 137 -10.62 -6.53 1.86
C VAL A 137 -11.97 -7.01 2.39
N ALA A 138 -13.01 -7.04 1.56
CA ALA A 138 -14.32 -7.50 1.99
C ALA A 138 -14.31 -8.98 2.40
N THR A 139 -13.56 -9.83 1.69
CA THR A 139 -13.40 -11.24 2.07
C THR A 139 -12.74 -11.41 3.43
N LEU A 140 -11.74 -10.59 3.76
CA LEU A 140 -11.07 -10.64 5.07
C LEU A 140 -12.01 -10.32 6.22
N VAL A 141 -12.96 -9.40 6.02
CA VAL A 141 -13.93 -9.01 7.05
C VAL A 141 -15.27 -9.76 6.97
N GLY A 142 -15.34 -10.82 6.16
CA GLY A 142 -16.52 -11.69 6.10
C GLY A 142 -17.71 -11.13 5.32
N GLN A 143 -17.50 -10.10 4.49
CA GLN A 143 -18.55 -9.45 3.68
C GLN A 143 -18.66 -10.00 2.25
N SER A 144 -18.17 -11.20 1.98
CA SER A 144 -17.93 -11.76 0.64
C SER A 144 -19.20 -12.05 -0.21
N ALA A 145 -20.42 -11.87 0.30
CA ALA A 145 -21.64 -12.28 -0.40
C ALA A 145 -22.14 -11.30 -1.48
N ASP A 146 -21.78 -10.01 -1.43
CA ASP A 146 -22.36 -8.97 -2.30
C ASP A 146 -21.40 -8.36 -3.33
N ILE A 147 -20.14 -8.81 -3.40
CA ILE A 147 -19.09 -8.13 -4.20
C ILE A 147 -19.28 -8.34 -5.70
N ARG A 148 -19.92 -9.42 -6.16
CA ARG A 148 -20.32 -9.56 -7.57
C ARG A 148 -21.26 -8.45 -8.06
N GLY A 149 -21.96 -7.78 -7.13
CA GLY A 149 -22.76 -6.60 -7.42
C GLY A 149 -21.95 -5.31 -7.57
N VAL A 150 -20.81 -5.18 -6.88
CA VAL A 150 -19.98 -3.97 -6.88
C VAL A 150 -19.20 -3.81 -8.19
N GLU A 151 -18.68 -4.91 -8.76
CA GLU A 151 -18.00 -4.88 -10.06
C GLU A 151 -18.98 -4.83 -11.25
N SER A 152 -20.18 -5.45 -11.13
CA SER A 152 -21.13 -5.59 -12.23
C SER A 152 -22.10 -4.42 -12.43
N MET A 153 -22.24 -3.51 -11.45
CA MET A 153 -23.25 -2.45 -11.48
C MET A 153 -22.72 -1.06 -11.77
N GLY A 154 -21.41 -0.87 -12.00
CA GLY A 154 -20.88 0.48 -12.30
C GLY A 154 -21.16 1.53 -11.21
N THR A 155 -21.79 1.14 -10.12
CA THR A 155 -22.04 1.93 -8.92
C THR A 155 -20.99 1.52 -7.90
N THR A 156 -20.11 2.43 -7.58
CA THR A 156 -19.17 2.37 -6.47
C THR A 156 -19.95 2.01 -5.20
N GLY A 157 -20.00 0.71 -4.82
CA GLY A 157 -20.27 0.36 -3.44
C GLY A 157 -19.32 1.23 -2.61
N ASP A 158 -19.82 1.79 -1.50
CA ASP A 158 -19.06 2.79 -0.76
C ASP A 158 -17.75 2.16 -0.22
N ILE A 159 -16.67 2.24 -1.04
CA ILE A 159 -15.35 1.73 -0.67
C ILE A 159 -14.82 2.42 0.59
N GLY A 160 -15.27 3.65 0.89
CA GLY A 160 -14.98 4.35 2.12
C GLY A 160 -15.61 3.66 3.33
N ALA A 161 -16.87 3.25 3.22
CA ALA A 161 -17.55 2.46 4.27
C ALA A 161 -16.89 1.09 4.47
N LEU A 162 -16.44 0.43 3.38
CA LEU A 162 -15.69 -0.82 3.45
C LEU A 162 -14.35 -0.60 4.17
N ALA A 163 -13.57 0.40 3.77
CA ALA A 163 -12.27 0.73 4.39
C ALA A 163 -12.44 1.01 5.89
N GLY A 164 -13.44 1.84 6.27
CA GLY A 164 -13.74 2.16 7.66
C GLY A 164 -14.15 0.94 8.49
N THR A 165 -14.99 0.07 7.94
CA THR A 165 -15.40 -1.17 8.62
C THR A 165 -14.23 -2.13 8.77
N ALA A 166 -13.45 -2.32 7.70
CA ALA A 166 -12.30 -3.20 7.72
C ALA A 166 -11.22 -2.72 8.71
N ALA A 167 -10.96 -1.42 8.77
CA ALA A 167 -10.01 -0.85 9.72
C ALA A 167 -10.42 -1.11 11.18
N ARG A 168 -11.70 -0.96 11.51
CA ARG A 168 -12.22 -1.29 12.86
C ARG A 168 -12.11 -2.78 13.19
N VAL A 169 -12.43 -3.65 12.24
CA VAL A 169 -12.41 -5.11 12.45
C VAL A 169 -10.98 -5.64 12.55
N LEU A 170 -10.08 -5.14 11.72
CA LEU A 170 -8.70 -5.63 11.62
C LEU A 170 -7.74 -4.90 12.57
N GLY A 171 -8.14 -3.75 13.13
CA GLY A 171 -7.31 -2.97 14.05
C GLY A 171 -6.07 -2.34 13.43
N CYS A 172 -6.09 -2.05 12.11
CA CYS A 172 -5.00 -1.44 11.38
C CYS A 172 -5.52 -0.41 10.37
N ILE A 173 -4.62 0.35 9.75
CA ILE A 173 -4.99 1.19 8.60
C ILE A 173 -5.34 0.28 7.42
N VAL A 174 -6.47 0.54 6.79
CA VAL A 174 -6.89 -0.19 5.58
C VAL A 174 -6.95 0.76 4.39
N ALA A 175 -6.18 0.42 3.35
CA ALA A 175 -6.21 1.08 2.06
C ALA A 175 -6.91 0.18 1.03
N VAL A 176 -8.12 0.52 0.66
CA VAL A 176 -8.90 -0.15 -0.40
C VAL A 176 -8.61 0.56 -1.72
N THR A 177 -7.95 -0.12 -2.64
CA THR A 177 -7.57 0.49 -3.92
C THR A 177 -8.55 0.18 -5.04
N GLY A 178 -8.76 1.18 -5.91
CA GLY A 178 -9.69 1.16 -7.04
C GLY A 178 -9.51 2.38 -7.96
N PRO A 179 -10.50 2.73 -8.79
CA PRO A 179 -10.47 3.95 -9.58
C PRO A 179 -10.33 5.24 -8.75
N VAL A 180 -10.86 5.23 -7.55
CA VAL A 180 -10.59 6.15 -6.44
C VAL A 180 -10.28 5.29 -5.24
N ASP A 181 -9.16 5.53 -4.58
CA ASP A 181 -8.77 4.76 -3.40
C ASP A 181 -9.47 5.30 -2.13
N ALA A 182 -9.66 4.43 -1.14
CA ALA A 182 -10.13 4.82 0.19
C ALA A 182 -9.19 4.30 1.27
N VAL A 183 -8.76 5.18 2.17
CA VAL A 183 -7.85 4.84 3.28
C VAL A 183 -8.50 5.21 4.60
N SER A 184 -8.55 4.29 5.55
CA SER A 184 -9.21 4.52 6.83
C SER A 184 -8.44 3.94 8.02
N ASP A 185 -8.55 4.62 9.17
CA ASP A 185 -8.15 4.13 10.50
C ASP A 185 -9.35 3.60 11.32
N GLY A 186 -10.54 3.55 10.71
CA GLY A 186 -11.79 3.18 11.36
C GLY A 186 -12.58 4.35 11.93
N HIS A 187 -11.99 5.53 12.06
CA HIS A 187 -12.63 6.79 12.53
C HIS A 187 -12.65 7.83 11.41
N THR A 188 -11.51 8.01 10.76
CA THR A 188 -11.33 8.92 9.62
C THR A 188 -11.18 8.10 8.36
N THR A 189 -11.88 8.49 7.31
CA THR A 189 -11.74 7.89 5.98
C THR A 189 -11.42 8.98 4.98
N LEU A 190 -10.35 8.76 4.21
CA LEU A 190 -9.88 9.66 3.17
C LEU A 190 -9.97 8.97 1.81
N ARG A 191 -10.30 9.73 0.77
CA ARG A 191 -10.31 9.30 -0.63
C ARG A 191 -9.12 9.90 -1.35
N VAL A 192 -8.45 9.10 -2.16
CA VAL A 192 -7.36 9.53 -3.05
C VAL A 192 -7.82 9.31 -4.48
N ALA A 193 -7.95 10.40 -5.24
CA ALA A 193 -8.43 10.38 -6.63
C ALA A 193 -7.29 10.53 -7.66
N ASN A 194 -6.04 10.39 -7.24
CA ASN A 194 -4.89 10.34 -8.12
C ASN A 194 -4.77 8.98 -8.79
N GLY A 195 -4.31 8.96 -10.02
CA GLY A 195 -4.05 7.75 -10.77
C GLY A 195 -4.55 7.82 -12.21
N HIS A 196 -4.20 6.80 -12.98
CA HIS A 196 -4.58 6.66 -14.37
C HIS A 196 -5.01 5.23 -14.69
N PRO A 197 -5.99 4.99 -15.61
CA PRO A 197 -6.46 3.64 -15.95
C PRO A 197 -5.36 2.68 -16.44
N MET A 198 -4.27 3.19 -17.01
CA MET A 198 -3.12 2.39 -17.43
C MET A 198 -2.44 1.63 -16.27
N LEU A 199 -2.61 2.08 -15.02
CA LEU A 199 -2.15 1.32 -13.85
C LEU A 199 -2.81 -0.06 -13.76
N ALA A 200 -4.07 -0.20 -14.20
CA ALA A 200 -4.76 -1.49 -14.25
C ALA A 200 -4.34 -2.36 -15.44
N ALA A 201 -3.68 -1.79 -16.45
CA ALA A 201 -3.23 -2.51 -17.65
C ALA A 201 -1.82 -3.13 -17.50
N VAL A 202 -1.11 -2.84 -16.42
CA VAL A 202 0.23 -3.37 -16.12
C VAL A 202 0.17 -4.24 -14.87
N SER A 203 0.63 -5.49 -14.99
CA SER A 203 0.69 -6.39 -13.83
C SER A 203 1.65 -5.86 -12.77
N GLY A 204 1.26 -6.00 -11.50
CA GLY A 204 2.12 -5.67 -10.37
C GLY A 204 2.03 -4.23 -9.86
N THR A 205 1.30 -3.32 -10.51
CA THR A 205 1.14 -1.93 -10.04
C THR A 205 0.50 -1.85 -8.64
N GLY A 206 -0.41 -2.79 -8.32
CA GLY A 206 -0.92 -2.94 -6.96
C GLY A 206 0.19 -3.31 -5.97
N CYS A 207 1.04 -4.28 -6.31
CA CYS A 207 2.16 -4.65 -5.45
C CYS A 207 3.19 -3.51 -5.33
N ILE A 208 3.38 -2.71 -6.40
CA ILE A 208 4.15 -1.46 -6.34
C ILE A 208 3.53 -0.49 -5.34
N ALA A 209 2.19 -0.32 -5.32
CA ALA A 209 1.52 0.52 -4.32
C ALA A 209 1.84 0.08 -2.89
N SER A 210 1.89 -1.23 -2.63
CA SER A 210 2.26 -1.77 -1.31
C SER A 210 3.73 -1.52 -0.98
N ALA A 211 4.64 -1.66 -1.95
CA ALA A 211 6.06 -1.35 -1.78
C ALA A 211 6.29 0.14 -1.48
N ILE A 212 5.64 1.04 -2.23
CA ILE A 212 5.67 2.49 -1.99
C ILE A 212 5.05 2.82 -0.63
N SER A 213 3.95 2.15 -0.22
CA SER A 213 3.40 2.30 1.14
C SER A 213 4.42 1.95 2.21
N GLY A 214 5.25 0.93 2.00
CA GLY A 214 6.40 0.62 2.85
C GLY A 214 7.42 1.76 2.92
N CYS A 215 7.75 2.38 1.78
CA CYS A 215 8.69 3.51 1.75
C CYS A 215 8.19 4.70 2.57
N PHE A 216 6.90 5.04 2.44
CA PHE A 216 6.30 6.13 3.22
C PHE A 216 6.09 5.76 4.70
N ALA A 217 5.78 4.50 5.01
CA ALA A 217 5.67 4.02 6.39
C ALA A 217 7.03 4.09 7.11
N ALA A 218 8.13 3.80 6.42
CA ALA A 218 9.48 3.85 6.98
C ALA A 218 9.87 5.24 7.51
N VAL A 219 9.35 6.31 6.90
CA VAL A 219 9.59 7.70 7.34
C VAL A 219 8.44 8.29 8.16
N ASN A 220 7.33 7.57 8.30
CA ASN A 220 6.15 7.93 9.11
C ASN A 220 5.70 6.80 10.04
N PRO A 221 6.58 6.19 10.86
CA PRO A 221 6.27 4.96 11.59
C PRO A 221 5.13 5.11 12.61
N THR A 222 4.88 6.33 13.11
CA THR A 222 3.81 6.64 14.06
C THR A 222 2.56 7.23 13.40
N GLN A 223 2.55 7.40 12.07
CA GLN A 223 1.45 8.02 11.31
C GLN A 223 1.05 7.13 10.11
N PRO A 224 0.63 5.88 10.31
CA PRO A 224 0.40 4.95 9.20
C PRO A 224 -0.75 5.35 8.28
N LEU A 225 -1.78 6.07 8.76
CA LEU A 225 -2.83 6.63 7.91
C LEU A 225 -2.25 7.64 6.90
N ARG A 226 -1.43 8.56 7.39
CA ARG A 226 -0.71 9.52 6.56
C ARG A 226 0.18 8.82 5.54
N ALA A 227 0.99 7.85 5.99
CA ALA A 227 1.88 7.09 5.12
C ALA A 227 1.14 6.40 3.96
N ALA A 228 0.00 5.77 4.23
CA ALA A 228 -0.79 5.08 3.22
C ALA A 228 -1.39 6.07 2.20
N VAL A 229 -1.95 7.20 2.64
CA VAL A 229 -2.49 8.23 1.76
C VAL A 229 -1.41 8.83 0.86
N GLU A 230 -0.28 9.24 1.44
CA GLU A 230 0.82 9.86 0.72
C GLU A 230 1.45 8.90 -0.32
N ALA A 231 1.53 7.62 0.00
CA ALA A 231 2.01 6.59 -0.93
C ALA A 231 1.11 6.45 -2.16
N LEU A 232 -0.21 6.44 -1.96
CA LEU A 232 -1.18 6.36 -3.05
C LEU A 232 -1.20 7.63 -3.90
N VAL A 233 -1.08 8.81 -3.29
CA VAL A 233 -0.90 10.08 -4.02
C VAL A 233 0.37 10.02 -4.87
N ALA A 234 1.50 9.60 -4.31
CA ALA A 234 2.77 9.53 -5.02
C ALA A 234 2.70 8.60 -6.24
N LEU A 235 2.18 7.39 -6.06
CA LEU A 235 2.01 6.44 -7.16
C LEU A 235 0.99 6.94 -8.18
N GLY A 236 -0.11 7.53 -7.72
CA GLY A 236 -1.15 8.06 -8.60
C GLY A 236 -0.63 9.19 -9.49
N VAL A 237 0.08 10.18 -8.92
CA VAL A 237 0.70 11.27 -9.67
C VAL A 237 1.75 10.74 -10.66
N ALA A 238 2.61 9.81 -10.24
CA ALA A 238 3.57 9.18 -11.14
C ALA A 238 2.88 8.39 -12.26
N GLY A 239 1.77 7.73 -11.98
CA GLY A 239 0.95 7.04 -12.99
C GLY A 239 0.32 7.99 -14.03
N GLU A 240 -0.10 9.18 -13.61
CA GLU A 240 -0.59 10.24 -14.49
C GLU A 240 0.53 10.71 -15.43
N ASP A 241 1.71 11.02 -14.90
CA ASP A 241 2.88 11.45 -15.67
C ASP A 241 3.36 10.36 -16.65
N ALA A 242 3.41 9.11 -16.18
CA ALA A 242 3.77 7.98 -17.03
C ALA A 242 2.83 7.80 -18.21
N ALA A 243 1.53 8.04 -18.01
CA ALA A 243 0.53 7.92 -19.07
C ALA A 243 0.70 8.98 -20.17
N GLU A 244 1.10 10.21 -19.79
CA GLU A 244 1.37 11.29 -20.76
C GLU A 244 2.56 10.96 -21.67
N HIS A 245 3.50 10.14 -21.21
CA HIS A 245 4.74 9.77 -21.91
C HIS A 245 4.72 8.35 -22.49
N SER A 246 3.56 7.70 -22.54
CA SER A 246 3.43 6.32 -23.00
C SER A 246 2.41 6.15 -24.13
N THR A 247 2.65 5.13 -24.98
CA THR A 247 1.72 4.75 -26.06
C THR A 247 1.00 3.42 -25.80
N GLY A 248 1.35 2.74 -24.72
CA GLY A 248 0.78 1.45 -24.35
C GLY A 248 1.37 0.89 -23.06
N PRO A 249 0.92 -0.31 -22.59
CA PRO A 249 1.32 -0.85 -21.30
C PRO A 249 2.82 -1.04 -21.12
N GLY A 250 3.54 -1.42 -22.17
CA GLY A 250 4.99 -1.64 -22.12
C GLY A 250 5.76 -0.34 -21.87
N SER A 251 5.47 0.71 -22.67
CA SER A 251 6.08 2.03 -22.48
C SER A 251 5.62 2.68 -21.16
N PHE A 252 4.35 2.48 -20.78
CA PHE A 252 3.84 2.94 -19.50
C PHE A 252 4.60 2.32 -18.31
N HIS A 253 4.88 1.01 -18.35
CA HIS A 253 5.63 0.33 -17.30
C HIS A 253 7.02 0.96 -17.09
N VAL A 254 7.74 1.24 -18.17
CA VAL A 254 9.04 1.91 -18.12
C VAL A 254 8.89 3.35 -17.62
N ALA A 255 7.96 4.11 -18.21
CA ALA A 255 7.70 5.50 -17.85
C ALA A 255 7.27 5.68 -16.39
N LEU A 256 6.65 4.67 -15.76
CA LEU A 256 6.26 4.72 -14.36
C LEU A 256 7.48 4.83 -13.42
N TYR A 257 8.58 4.12 -13.71
CA TYR A 257 9.82 4.25 -12.93
C TYR A 257 10.47 5.61 -13.13
N ASP A 258 10.49 6.10 -14.38
CA ASP A 258 11.01 7.43 -14.68
C ASP A 258 10.20 8.52 -13.97
N ALA A 259 8.87 8.40 -13.97
CA ALA A 259 7.97 9.32 -13.28
C ALA A 259 8.16 9.29 -11.75
N LEU A 260 8.28 8.10 -11.13
CA LEU A 260 8.59 7.96 -9.70
C LEU A 260 9.93 8.61 -9.35
N TYR A 261 10.95 8.45 -10.19
CA TYR A 261 12.26 9.06 -10.01
C TYR A 261 12.22 10.58 -10.14
N ALA A 262 11.50 11.09 -11.14
CA ALA A 262 11.37 12.53 -11.44
C ALA A 262 10.42 13.28 -10.49
N LEU A 263 9.59 12.56 -9.71
CA LEU A 263 8.60 13.15 -8.82
C LEU A 263 9.24 14.14 -7.85
N SER A 264 8.74 15.37 -7.79
CA SER A 264 9.25 16.38 -6.86
C SER A 264 8.30 16.64 -5.69
N PRO A 265 8.81 17.09 -4.52
CA PRO A 265 7.97 17.49 -3.39
C PRO A 265 6.87 18.48 -3.78
N ASP A 266 7.20 19.52 -4.52
CA ASP A 266 6.24 20.54 -4.97
C ASP A 266 5.19 19.97 -5.93
N THR A 267 5.57 19.03 -6.79
CA THR A 267 4.67 18.42 -7.76
C THR A 267 3.64 17.54 -7.06
N ILE A 268 4.09 16.70 -6.12
CA ILE A 268 3.20 15.80 -5.41
C ILE A 268 2.20 16.57 -4.54
N ASP A 269 2.64 17.61 -3.84
CA ASP A 269 1.77 18.43 -2.98
C ASP A 269 0.72 19.22 -3.78
N ARG A 270 1.12 19.80 -4.93
CA ARG A 270 0.18 20.54 -5.80
C ARG A 270 -0.84 19.66 -6.49
N ARG A 271 -0.51 18.41 -6.78
CA ARG A 271 -1.36 17.49 -7.54
C ARG A 271 -2.12 16.49 -6.67
N ALA A 272 -1.90 16.50 -5.37
CA ALA A 272 -2.63 15.65 -4.44
C ALA A 272 -4.14 15.92 -4.54
N ARG A 273 -4.93 14.88 -4.82
CA ARG A 273 -6.39 14.92 -4.86
C ARG A 273 -6.93 14.06 -3.74
N VAL A 274 -6.92 14.63 -2.53
CA VAL A 274 -7.39 13.95 -1.31
C VAL A 274 -8.63 14.68 -0.78
N SER A 275 -9.64 13.91 -0.40
CA SER A 275 -10.87 14.41 0.24
C SER A 275 -11.31 13.50 1.37
N THR A 276 -12.12 14.02 2.28
CA THR A 276 -12.86 13.17 3.25
C THR A 276 -13.95 12.37 2.53
N ALA A 277 -14.16 11.12 2.97
CA ALA A 277 -15.21 10.25 2.42
C ALA A 277 -16.57 10.56 3.02
#